data_b67c857a8074435078865f93e085eb88
#
_entry.id   b67c857a8074435078865f93e085eb88
#
_cell.length_a   1.000
_cell.length_b   1.000
_cell.length_c   1.000
_cell.angle_alpha   90.00
_cell.angle_beta   90.00
_cell.angle_gamma   90.00
#
_symmetry.space_group_name_H-M   'P 1'
#
loop_
_entity.id
_entity.type
_entity.pdbx_description
1 polymer ?
#
loop_
_entity_poly.entity_id
_entity_poly.type
_entity_poly.pdbx_seq_one_letter_code
_entity_poly.pdbx_strand_id
1 'polypeptide(L)'
;MGHLRAYRAAVGGRHPDNKTGLTTGTVAGIRRLILAVGTLLVASVSGFASYAQSGPFAGMAGNWSGGGTVTLDDGSSERLRCRATYAVGAGGTGLNLSLTCASDSYKFILSSNVVAQGGALSGTWSESSRGISGNLEGRGGSGNFQVVANAPGFTASLSLATQGNRQSIVIRAAGQFRGANIALTRR
;
A
#
# COMPACT_ATOMS: atom_id res chain seq x y z
N MET A 1 29.22 -48.22 -11.00
CA MET A 1 30.02 -48.12 -12.22
C MET A 1 30.15 -46.64 -12.51
N GLY A 2 31.16 -45.99 -12.12
CA GLY A 2 32.53 -45.82 -12.61
C GLY A 2 32.51 -44.54 -13.44
N HIS A 3 33.33 -43.53 -13.34
CA HIS A 3 34.72 -43.38 -13.05
C HIS A 3 35.11 -41.97 -12.62
N LEU A 4 35.97 -41.87 -11.62
CA LEU A 4 36.86 -40.78 -11.31
C LEU A 4 37.87 -40.51 -12.46
N ARG A 5 38.27 -39.25 -12.68
CA ARG A 5 39.66 -38.94 -13.05
C ARG A 5 40.08 -37.57 -12.55
N ALA A 6 41.02 -37.62 -11.61
CA ALA A 6 41.88 -36.54 -11.21
C ALA A 6 43.00 -36.34 -12.25
N TYR A 7 43.45 -35.10 -12.44
CA TYR A 7 44.81 -34.81 -12.95
C TYR A 7 45.49 -33.79 -12.08
N ARG A 8 46.69 -34.17 -11.74
CA ARG A 8 47.66 -33.53 -10.82
C ARG A 8 48.88 -33.08 -11.61
N ALA A 9 49.60 -32.09 -11.06
CA ALA A 9 51.00 -31.77 -11.25
C ALA A 9 51.34 -30.75 -12.37
N ALA A 10 52.34 -29.88 -12.32
CA ALA A 10 53.50 -29.67 -11.41
C ALA A 10 54.10 -28.29 -11.77
N VAL A 11 54.59 -27.54 -10.75
CA VAL A 11 56.01 -27.26 -10.38
C VAL A 11 56.90 -26.53 -11.41
N GLY A 12 57.54 -25.46 -10.94
CA GLY A 12 58.73 -24.81 -11.49
C GLY A 12 58.61 -23.29 -11.43
N GLY A 13 59.16 -22.52 -10.57
CA GLY A 13 60.45 -22.45 -9.95
C GLY A 13 61.43 -21.64 -10.78
N ARG A 14 61.67 -20.38 -10.38
CA ARG A 14 63.00 -19.77 -10.41
C ARG A 14 62.97 -18.30 -9.99
N HIS A 15 63.65 -18.01 -8.87
CA HIS A 15 64.32 -16.73 -8.57
C HIS A 15 65.54 -16.57 -9.48
N PRO A 16 66.02 -15.36 -9.76
CA PRO A 16 67.15 -14.87 -9.02
C PRO A 16 67.14 -13.36 -8.69
N ASP A 17 67.89 -13.07 -7.65
CA ASP A 17 68.35 -11.80 -7.13
C ASP A 17 69.07 -10.93 -8.18
N ASN A 18 69.07 -9.61 -8.04
CA ASN A 18 70.30 -8.84 -7.99
C ASN A 18 70.11 -7.34 -7.65
N LYS A 19 70.64 -6.95 -6.50
CA LYS A 19 71.58 -5.85 -6.20
C LYS A 19 71.31 -4.41 -6.63
N THR A 20 71.12 -3.60 -5.57
CA THR A 20 71.85 -2.34 -5.25
C THR A 20 72.04 -1.26 -6.30
N GLY A 21 71.54 -0.10 -5.96
CA GLY A 21 71.89 1.19 -6.54
C GLY A 21 71.43 2.34 -5.64
N LEU A 22 72.31 2.69 -4.68
CA LEU A 22 72.20 3.88 -3.84
C LEU A 22 72.63 5.10 -4.67
N THR A 23 71.77 6.04 -4.94
CA THR A 23 72.19 7.38 -5.33
C THR A 23 71.41 8.43 -4.55
N THR A 24 72.16 9.11 -3.72
CA THR A 24 71.85 10.33 -3.00
C THR A 24 71.55 11.47 -3.98
N GLY A 25 70.41 12.12 -3.88
CA GLY A 25 70.07 13.25 -4.77
C GLY A 25 68.91 14.07 -4.22
N THR A 26 69.23 15.07 -3.44
CA THR A 26 68.66 16.41 -3.34
C THR A 26 67.22 16.58 -2.87
N VAL A 27 67.15 17.02 -1.64
CA VAL A 27 66.01 17.60 -0.91
C VAL A 27 65.65 18.95 -1.51
N ALA A 28 64.74 19.01 -2.45
CA ALA A 28 64.03 20.26 -2.80
C ALA A 28 62.83 19.92 -3.68
N GLY A 29 61.64 19.93 -3.12
CA GLY A 29 60.42 19.78 -3.92
C GLY A 29 59.23 19.18 -3.20
N ILE A 30 59.31 18.89 -1.91
CA ILE A 30 58.18 18.30 -1.18
C ILE A 30 57.44 19.38 -0.40
N ARG A 31 56.87 20.34 -1.07
CA ARG A 31 55.99 21.33 -0.39
C ARG A 31 54.75 21.76 -1.21
N ARG A 32 54.44 21.12 -2.34
CA ARG A 32 53.31 21.53 -3.17
C ARG A 32 52.40 20.38 -3.64
N LEU A 33 52.45 19.20 -3.05
CA LEU A 33 51.63 18.07 -3.49
C LEU A 33 50.75 17.47 -2.38
N ILE A 34 50.38 18.25 -1.34
CA ILE A 34 49.52 17.77 -0.26
C ILE A 34 48.21 18.57 -0.21
N LEU A 35 47.74 19.11 -1.34
CA LEU A 35 46.46 19.84 -1.35
C LEU A 35 45.50 19.38 -2.46
N ALA A 36 45.61 18.15 -2.92
CA ALA A 36 44.72 17.64 -3.96
C ALA A 36 44.09 16.27 -3.68
N VAL A 37 44.05 15.79 -2.43
CA VAL A 37 43.35 14.56 -2.03
C VAL A 37 42.36 14.86 -0.89
N GLY A 38 41.61 15.89 -1.07
CA GLY A 38 40.54 16.21 -0.16
C GLY A 38 39.32 16.64 -0.94
N THR A 39 38.29 15.87 -0.93
CA THR A 39 36.92 16.17 -1.40
C THR A 39 36.48 15.41 -2.66
N LEU A 40 36.31 14.11 -2.53
CA LEU A 40 35.25 13.45 -3.29
C LEU A 40 34.51 12.45 -2.37
N LEU A 41 34.04 12.93 -1.25
CA LEU A 41 32.94 12.31 -0.50
C LEU A 41 31.65 12.74 -1.21
N VAL A 42 31.35 12.08 -2.33
CA VAL A 42 30.02 12.09 -2.91
C VAL A 42 29.13 11.40 -1.90
N ALA A 43 28.43 12.16 -1.08
CA ALA A 43 27.33 11.71 -0.28
C ALA A 43 26.28 11.12 -1.23
N SER A 44 26.29 9.81 -1.39
CA SER A 44 25.20 9.05 -2.01
C SER A 44 24.01 9.21 -1.10
N VAL A 45 23.25 10.28 -1.27
CA VAL A 45 21.91 10.40 -0.71
C VAL A 45 21.09 9.36 -1.46
N SER A 46 21.01 8.15 -0.91
CA SER A 46 20.05 7.14 -1.33
C SER A 46 18.68 7.72 -1.01
N GLY A 47 18.13 8.49 -1.94
CA GLY A 47 16.75 8.91 -1.90
C GLY A 47 15.91 7.63 -1.87
N PHE A 48 15.31 7.32 -0.74
CA PHE A 48 14.24 6.34 -0.69
C PHE A 48 13.15 6.88 -1.62
N ALA A 49 13.08 6.32 -2.82
CA ALA A 49 11.96 6.57 -3.71
C ALA A 49 10.73 6.06 -2.94
N SER A 50 9.99 6.97 -2.35
CA SER A 50 8.64 6.69 -1.90
C SER A 50 7.87 6.32 -3.17
N TYR A 51 7.62 5.03 -3.37
CA TYR A 51 6.71 4.56 -4.40
C TYR A 51 5.34 5.14 -4.06
N ALA A 52 5.01 6.26 -4.68
CA ALA A 52 3.65 6.78 -4.63
C ALA A 52 2.76 5.66 -5.15
N GLN A 53 1.84 5.18 -4.33
CA GLN A 53 0.85 4.19 -4.75
C GLN A 53 0.14 4.75 -5.99
N SER A 54 0.34 4.11 -7.13
CA SER A 54 -0.40 4.39 -8.36
C SER A 54 -1.61 3.48 -8.43
N GLY A 55 -2.60 3.82 -9.25
CA GLY A 55 -3.79 3.01 -9.46
C GLY A 55 -5.06 3.59 -8.85
N PRO A 56 -6.21 2.96 -9.16
CA PRO A 56 -7.54 3.47 -8.78
C PRO A 56 -7.74 3.67 -7.28
N PHE A 57 -7.13 2.84 -6.44
CA PHE A 57 -7.23 2.92 -4.99
C PHE A 57 -6.07 3.66 -4.33
N ALA A 58 -5.23 4.34 -5.11
CA ALA A 58 -4.16 5.15 -4.57
C ALA A 58 -4.69 6.16 -3.55
N GLY A 59 -3.99 6.31 -2.44
CA GLY A 59 -4.40 7.23 -1.39
C GLY A 59 -5.49 6.71 -0.45
N MET A 60 -6.02 5.49 -0.63
CA MET A 60 -7.01 4.92 0.31
C MET A 60 -6.39 4.14 1.47
N ALA A 61 -5.20 3.56 1.28
CA ALA A 61 -4.55 2.71 2.28
C ALA A 61 -4.45 3.36 3.66
N GLY A 62 -4.61 2.55 4.70
CA GLY A 62 -4.42 2.97 6.09
C GLY A 62 -5.66 2.80 6.97
N ASN A 63 -5.55 3.34 8.19
CA ASN A 63 -6.59 3.29 9.19
C ASN A 63 -7.37 4.60 9.19
N TRP A 64 -8.69 4.47 9.20
CA TRP A 64 -9.64 5.56 9.14
C TRP A 64 -10.62 5.46 10.29
N SER A 65 -11.05 6.60 10.81
CA SER A 65 -12.07 6.64 11.86
C SER A 65 -12.92 7.88 11.72
N GLY A 66 -14.14 7.76 12.19
CA GLY A 66 -15.09 8.87 12.17
C GLY A 66 -16.48 8.40 12.56
N GLY A 67 -17.49 9.02 11.96
CA GLY A 67 -18.86 8.68 12.26
C GLY A 67 -19.82 9.25 11.24
N GLY A 68 -21.10 9.14 11.55
CA GLY A 68 -22.15 9.57 10.66
C GLY A 68 -23.53 9.32 11.22
N THR A 69 -24.45 9.09 10.33
CA THR A 69 -25.86 8.80 10.67
C THR A 69 -26.34 7.63 9.82
N VAL A 70 -27.05 6.69 10.42
CA VAL A 70 -27.84 5.68 9.74
C VAL A 70 -29.32 6.04 9.85
N THR A 71 -30.06 5.85 8.77
CA THR A 71 -31.52 5.97 8.75
C THR A 71 -32.11 4.58 8.65
N LEU A 72 -32.92 4.20 9.63
CA LEU A 72 -33.56 2.90 9.73
C LEU A 72 -34.81 2.81 8.84
N ASP A 73 -35.43 1.64 8.77
CA ASP A 73 -36.63 1.38 7.95
C ASP A 73 -37.86 2.14 8.44
N ASP A 74 -37.98 2.38 9.73
CA ASP A 74 -39.03 3.19 10.34
C ASP A 74 -38.84 4.71 10.12
N GLY A 75 -37.69 5.12 9.53
CA GLY A 75 -37.33 6.52 9.30
C GLY A 75 -36.60 7.18 10.45
N SER A 76 -36.41 6.51 11.57
CA SER A 76 -35.59 6.99 12.67
C SER A 76 -34.11 7.08 12.24
N SER A 77 -33.34 7.90 12.92
CA SER A 77 -31.92 8.07 12.63
C SER A 77 -31.08 7.94 13.88
N GLU A 78 -30.00 7.18 13.76
CA GLU A 78 -29.04 6.97 14.83
C GLU A 78 -27.64 7.43 14.43
N ARG A 79 -26.88 7.87 15.43
CA ARG A 79 -25.49 8.28 15.25
C ARG A 79 -24.56 7.07 15.19
N LEU A 80 -23.73 7.01 14.13
CA LEU A 80 -22.73 5.98 13.94
C LEU A 80 -21.35 6.43 14.41
N ARG A 81 -20.59 5.48 14.96
CA ARG A 81 -19.13 5.55 15.14
C ARG A 81 -18.49 4.46 14.30
N CYS A 82 -17.56 4.82 13.43
CA CYS A 82 -16.98 3.92 12.45
C CYS A 82 -15.46 3.87 12.54
N ARG A 83 -14.89 2.70 12.27
CA ARG A 83 -13.47 2.46 12.03
C ARG A 83 -13.32 1.61 10.79
N ALA A 84 -12.40 1.99 9.91
CA ALA A 84 -12.11 1.25 8.70
C ALA A 84 -10.60 1.06 8.55
N THR A 85 -10.21 -0.08 8.00
CA THR A 85 -8.85 -0.36 7.54
C THR A 85 -8.92 -0.71 6.07
N TYR A 86 -8.16 0.00 5.26
CA TYR A 86 -7.99 -0.28 3.85
C TYR A 86 -6.58 -0.80 3.60
N ALA A 87 -6.46 -2.01 3.07
CA ALA A 87 -5.23 -2.57 2.55
C ALA A 87 -5.28 -2.54 1.02
N VAL A 88 -4.38 -1.79 0.43
CA VAL A 88 -4.27 -1.63 -1.03
C VAL A 88 -3.12 -2.47 -1.52
N GLY A 89 -3.37 -3.34 -2.49
CA GLY A 89 -2.38 -4.22 -3.09
C GLY A 89 -1.35 -3.46 -3.95
N ALA A 90 -0.29 -4.17 -4.32
CA ALA A 90 0.73 -3.65 -5.23
C ALA A 90 0.08 -3.18 -6.55
N GLY A 91 0.50 -2.02 -7.06
CA GLY A 91 -0.09 -1.41 -8.25
C GLY A 91 -1.43 -0.71 -8.03
N GLY A 92 -1.97 -0.71 -6.81
CA GLY A 92 -3.16 0.07 -6.46
C GLY A 92 -4.48 -0.39 -7.10
N THR A 93 -4.53 -1.62 -7.62
CA THR A 93 -5.70 -2.18 -8.30
C THR A 93 -6.54 -3.12 -7.45
N GLY A 94 -5.99 -3.62 -6.34
CA GLY A 94 -6.70 -4.45 -5.36
C GLY A 94 -6.93 -3.70 -4.06
N LEU A 95 -8.09 -3.88 -3.46
CA LEU A 95 -8.48 -3.27 -2.19
C LEU A 95 -9.14 -4.29 -1.28
N ASN A 96 -8.61 -4.43 -0.07
CA ASN A 96 -9.28 -5.13 1.03
C ASN A 96 -9.75 -4.10 2.05
N LEU A 97 -11.03 -4.14 2.37
CA LEU A 97 -11.67 -3.29 3.38
C LEU A 97 -12.11 -4.14 4.57
N SER A 98 -11.82 -3.66 5.76
CA SER A 98 -12.48 -4.06 7.00
C SER A 98 -13.10 -2.81 7.62
N LEU A 99 -14.41 -2.82 7.84
CA LEU A 99 -15.16 -1.70 8.40
C LEU A 99 -16.01 -2.19 9.57
N THR A 100 -15.95 -1.50 10.68
CA THR A 100 -16.88 -1.66 11.80
C THR A 100 -17.54 -0.33 12.10
N CYS A 101 -18.87 -0.32 12.07
CA CYS A 101 -19.69 0.80 12.54
C CYS A 101 -20.63 0.32 13.65
N ALA A 102 -20.90 1.17 14.62
CA ALA A 102 -21.86 0.91 15.68
C ALA A 102 -22.64 2.17 16.02
N SER A 103 -23.92 1.98 16.33
CA SER A 103 -24.83 2.94 16.96
C SER A 103 -25.33 2.34 18.30
N ASP A 104 -26.34 2.93 18.88
CA ASP A 104 -26.89 2.43 20.15
C ASP A 104 -27.64 1.10 19.97
N SER A 105 -28.36 0.93 18.85
CA SER A 105 -29.13 -0.29 18.56
C SER A 105 -28.54 -1.15 17.42
N TYR A 106 -27.55 -0.65 16.68
CA TYR A 106 -27.10 -1.27 15.45
C TYR A 106 -25.58 -1.47 15.41
N LYS A 107 -25.13 -2.67 15.04
CA LYS A 107 -23.72 -2.96 14.78
C LYS A 107 -23.56 -3.55 13.38
N PHE A 108 -22.54 -3.10 12.69
CA PHE A 108 -22.25 -3.48 11.31
C PHE A 108 -20.76 -3.80 11.19
N ILE A 109 -20.43 -5.02 10.76
CA ILE A 109 -19.06 -5.51 10.59
C ILE A 109 -18.92 -6.01 9.16
N LEU A 110 -18.33 -5.18 8.32
CA LEU A 110 -18.19 -5.44 6.89
C LEU A 110 -16.74 -5.78 6.54
N SER A 111 -16.57 -6.81 5.71
CA SER A 111 -15.35 -7.09 4.97
C SER A 111 -15.64 -7.05 3.48
N SER A 112 -14.71 -6.56 2.69
CA SER A 112 -14.86 -6.49 1.24
C SER A 112 -13.51 -6.67 0.55
N ASN A 113 -13.53 -7.37 -0.57
CA ASN A 113 -12.40 -7.54 -1.48
C ASN A 113 -12.80 -7.03 -2.85
N VAL A 114 -12.09 -6.04 -3.38
CA VAL A 114 -12.44 -5.34 -4.61
C VAL A 114 -11.24 -5.29 -5.54
N VAL A 115 -11.48 -5.53 -6.82
CA VAL A 115 -10.48 -5.37 -7.89
C VAL A 115 -10.98 -4.31 -8.86
N ALA A 116 -10.06 -3.45 -9.30
CA ALA A 116 -10.33 -2.43 -10.32
C ALA A 116 -9.59 -2.80 -11.61
N GLN A 117 -10.32 -2.77 -12.73
CA GLN A 117 -9.79 -3.02 -14.05
C GLN A 117 -10.42 -2.06 -15.07
N GLY A 118 -9.61 -1.21 -15.70
CA GLY A 118 -10.11 -0.26 -16.70
C GLY A 118 -11.20 0.70 -16.20
N GLY A 119 -11.16 1.05 -14.90
CA GLY A 119 -12.19 1.88 -14.25
C GLY A 119 -13.45 1.13 -13.81
N ALA A 120 -13.62 -0.13 -14.19
CA ALA A 120 -14.64 -1.02 -13.64
C ALA A 120 -14.17 -1.60 -12.30
N LEU A 121 -15.10 -1.79 -11.39
CA LEU A 121 -14.89 -2.40 -10.08
C LEU A 121 -15.71 -3.68 -9.99
N SER A 122 -15.10 -4.73 -9.47
CA SER A 122 -15.78 -5.98 -9.14
C SER A 122 -15.22 -6.56 -7.85
N GLY A 123 -16.04 -7.28 -7.13
CA GLY A 123 -15.58 -7.88 -5.88
C GLY A 123 -16.67 -8.58 -5.10
N THR A 124 -16.34 -8.91 -3.87
CA THR A 124 -17.23 -9.53 -2.90
C THR A 124 -17.26 -8.73 -1.60
N TRP A 125 -18.35 -8.88 -0.87
CA TRP A 125 -18.49 -8.31 0.45
C TRP A 125 -19.21 -9.31 1.38
N SER A 126 -18.98 -9.14 2.64
CA SER A 126 -19.69 -9.88 3.68
C SER A 126 -19.94 -9.01 4.90
N GLU A 127 -21.09 -9.17 5.52
CA GLU A 127 -21.48 -8.54 6.79
C GLU A 127 -21.68 -9.64 7.83
N SER A 128 -20.80 -9.70 8.80
CA SER A 128 -20.73 -10.84 9.73
C SER A 128 -21.78 -10.79 10.86
N SER A 129 -22.32 -9.60 11.21
CA SER A 129 -23.34 -9.48 12.27
C SER A 129 -24.65 -10.15 11.88
N ARG A 130 -24.94 -10.26 10.58
CA ARG A 130 -26.16 -10.87 10.05
C ARG A 130 -25.90 -12.10 9.17
N GLY A 131 -24.63 -12.42 8.91
CA GLY A 131 -24.28 -13.54 8.05
C GLY A 131 -24.65 -13.33 6.57
N ILE A 132 -24.66 -12.07 6.09
CA ILE A 132 -25.01 -11.73 4.72
C ILE A 132 -23.73 -11.54 3.91
N SER A 133 -23.73 -12.07 2.70
CA SER A 133 -22.61 -11.87 1.75
C SER A 133 -23.13 -11.76 0.32
N GLY A 134 -22.35 -11.12 -0.53
CA GLY A 134 -22.74 -10.92 -1.92
C GLY A 134 -21.62 -10.37 -2.78
N ASN A 135 -22.02 -9.93 -3.96
CA ASN A 135 -21.14 -9.34 -4.96
C ASN A 135 -21.21 -7.81 -4.91
N LEU A 136 -20.14 -7.22 -5.41
CA LEU A 136 -19.97 -5.79 -5.50
C LEU A 136 -19.51 -5.46 -6.91
N GLU A 137 -20.20 -4.52 -7.54
CA GLU A 137 -19.89 -4.04 -8.87
C GLU A 137 -19.97 -2.52 -8.91
N GLY A 138 -19.19 -1.90 -9.80
CA GLY A 138 -19.22 -0.45 -9.89
C GLY A 138 -18.19 0.13 -10.82
N ARG A 139 -17.95 1.41 -10.63
CA ARG A 139 -16.95 2.18 -11.35
C ARG A 139 -16.29 3.20 -10.44
N GLY A 140 -15.04 3.54 -10.76
CA GLY A 140 -14.37 4.63 -10.08
C GLY A 140 -12.86 4.57 -10.18
N GLY A 141 -12.26 5.57 -9.59
CA GLY A 141 -10.82 5.77 -9.51
C GLY A 141 -10.51 7.16 -8.96
N SER A 142 -9.25 7.40 -8.66
CA SER A 142 -8.78 8.70 -8.14
C SER A 142 -9.59 9.20 -6.94
N GLY A 143 -9.96 8.26 -6.05
CA GLY A 143 -10.69 8.56 -4.82
C GLY A 143 -12.21 8.66 -4.94
N ASN A 144 -12.78 8.56 -6.15
CA ASN A 144 -14.23 8.65 -6.36
C ASN A 144 -14.77 7.32 -6.89
N PHE A 145 -15.75 6.74 -6.19
CA PHE A 145 -16.29 5.43 -6.49
C PHE A 145 -17.81 5.41 -6.39
N GLN A 146 -18.44 4.73 -7.35
CA GLN A 146 -19.87 4.44 -7.38
C GLN A 146 -20.01 2.92 -7.46
N VAL A 147 -20.65 2.34 -6.48
CA VAL A 147 -20.68 0.89 -6.27
C VAL A 147 -22.10 0.44 -5.95
N VAL A 148 -22.48 -0.72 -6.46
CA VAL A 148 -23.68 -1.45 -6.08
C VAL A 148 -23.27 -2.75 -5.39
N ALA A 149 -23.78 -2.97 -4.20
CA ALA A 149 -23.62 -4.19 -3.43
C ALA A 149 -24.93 -4.99 -3.51
N ASN A 150 -24.85 -6.24 -3.96
CA ASN A 150 -25.97 -7.14 -4.15
C ASN A 150 -25.80 -8.40 -3.32
N ALA A 151 -26.89 -8.85 -2.68
CA ALA A 151 -27.02 -10.14 -2.04
C ALA A 151 -28.49 -10.60 -2.15
N PRO A 152 -28.82 -11.87 -1.85
CA PRO A 152 -30.21 -12.31 -1.79
C PRO A 152 -31.05 -11.44 -0.88
N GLY A 153 -32.09 -10.80 -1.42
CA GLY A 153 -32.98 -9.91 -0.66
C GLY A 153 -32.38 -8.57 -0.23
N PHE A 154 -31.20 -8.20 -0.73
CA PHE A 154 -30.54 -6.95 -0.37
C PHE A 154 -29.84 -6.30 -1.57
N THR A 155 -30.07 -5.02 -1.76
CA THR A 155 -29.32 -4.19 -2.71
C THR A 155 -29.04 -2.82 -2.07
N ALA A 156 -27.80 -2.37 -2.20
CA ALA A 156 -27.39 -1.04 -1.76
C ALA A 156 -26.53 -0.35 -2.82
N SER A 157 -26.73 0.93 -3.01
CA SER A 157 -25.84 1.80 -3.78
C SER A 157 -24.96 2.62 -2.84
N LEU A 158 -23.68 2.71 -3.17
CA LEU A 158 -22.67 3.41 -2.40
C LEU A 158 -21.97 4.43 -3.28
N SER A 159 -21.85 5.66 -2.77
CA SER A 159 -20.98 6.70 -3.31
C SER A 159 -19.88 6.98 -2.30
N LEU A 160 -18.63 6.89 -2.71
CA LEU A 160 -17.48 7.13 -1.86
C LEU A 160 -16.58 8.16 -2.53
N ALA A 161 -16.20 9.19 -1.78
CA ALA A 161 -15.26 10.21 -2.20
C ALA A 161 -14.14 10.35 -1.16
N THR A 162 -12.88 10.23 -1.60
CA THR A 162 -11.68 10.39 -0.77
C THR A 162 -10.87 11.56 -1.28
N GLN A 163 -10.57 12.50 -0.41
CA GLN A 163 -9.73 13.68 -0.70
C GLN A 163 -8.68 13.83 0.42
N GLY A 164 -7.43 13.52 0.10
CA GLY A 164 -6.36 13.52 1.08
C GLY A 164 -6.67 12.59 2.26
N ASN A 165 -6.83 13.15 3.45
CA ASN A 165 -7.12 12.42 4.68
C ASN A 165 -8.61 12.41 5.07
N ARG A 166 -9.49 12.81 4.17
CA ARG A 166 -10.94 12.84 4.41
C ARG A 166 -11.66 11.94 3.42
N GLN A 167 -12.68 11.25 3.91
CA GLN A 167 -13.51 10.37 3.13
C GLN A 167 -14.99 10.60 3.47
N SER A 168 -15.83 10.70 2.46
CA SER A 168 -17.28 10.77 2.57
C SER A 168 -17.87 9.54 1.90
N ILE A 169 -18.81 8.89 2.59
CA ILE A 169 -19.51 7.69 2.11
C ILE A 169 -20.99 7.93 2.27
N VAL A 170 -21.73 7.78 1.18
CA VAL A 170 -23.19 7.82 1.15
C VAL A 170 -23.69 6.46 0.71
N ILE A 171 -24.53 5.85 1.53
CA ILE A 171 -25.15 4.55 1.26
C ILE A 171 -26.65 4.76 1.14
N ARG A 172 -27.27 4.13 0.15
CA ARG A 172 -28.72 4.04 -0.02
C ARG A 172 -29.08 2.58 -0.20
N ALA A 173 -30.01 2.09 0.58
CA ALA A 173 -30.44 0.69 0.56
C ALA A 173 -31.98 0.59 0.63
N ALA A 174 -32.47 -0.56 0.17
CA ALA A 174 -33.85 -0.96 0.38
C ALA A 174 -33.83 -2.17 1.32
N GLY A 175 -34.62 -2.12 2.41
CA GLY A 175 -34.69 -3.19 3.41
C GLY A 175 -34.58 -2.69 4.84
N GLN A 176 -33.83 -3.36 5.68
CA GLN A 176 -33.71 -3.11 7.13
C GLN A 176 -33.12 -1.74 7.51
N PHE A 177 -32.52 -1.03 6.59
CA PHE A 177 -32.14 0.37 6.73
C PHE A 177 -32.29 1.08 5.38
N ARG A 178 -32.56 2.38 5.41
CA ARG A 178 -32.75 3.19 4.19
C ARG A 178 -31.45 3.76 3.65
N GLY A 179 -30.48 3.99 4.53
CA GLY A 179 -29.18 4.49 4.13
C GLY A 179 -28.32 4.98 5.28
N ALA A 180 -27.10 5.39 4.93
CA ALA A 180 -26.19 6.01 5.87
C ALA A 180 -25.34 7.08 5.20
N ASN A 181 -24.97 8.11 6.00
CA ASN A 181 -23.99 9.11 5.61
C ASN A 181 -22.84 9.04 6.62
N ILE A 182 -21.61 8.78 6.15
CA ILE A 182 -20.45 8.56 6.99
C ILE A 182 -19.31 9.45 6.53
N ALA A 183 -18.64 10.10 7.48
CA ALA A 183 -17.42 10.85 7.26
C ALA A 183 -16.29 10.21 8.07
N LEU A 184 -15.18 9.91 7.40
CA LEU A 184 -13.99 9.33 8.00
C LEU A 184 -12.78 10.23 7.80
N THR A 185 -11.85 10.17 8.74
CA THR A 185 -10.55 10.82 8.66
C THR A 185 -9.47 9.77 8.84
N ARG A 186 -8.41 9.84 8.05
CA ARG A 186 -7.25 8.96 8.19
C ARG A 186 -6.48 9.33 9.45
N ARG A 187 -6.02 8.32 10.17
CA ARG A 187 -5.16 8.43 11.35
C ARG A 187 -3.69 8.22 11.01
#